data_c964ce084e2b1496d0e4dfc5efd44c95
#
_entry.id   c964ce084e2b1496d0e4dfc5efd44c95
#
_cell.length_a   1.000
_cell.length_b   1.000
_cell.length_c   1.000
_cell.angle_alpha   90.00
_cell.angle_beta   90.00
_cell.angle_gamma   90.00
#
_symmetry.space_group_name_H-M   'P 1'
#
loop_
_entity.id
_entity.type
_entity.pdbx_description
1 polymer ?
#
loop_
_entity_poly.entity_id
_entity_poly.type
_entity_poly.pdbx_seq_one_letter_code
_entity_poly.pdbx_strand_id
1 'polypeptide(L)'
;NRYSLHNVVENIHVIEARENDLDEAVLDFIVKKCEFVVIQLNDISEAFQFFDSQNARGKDLEPHDLLKAYHLREIIEMTDADSQNIYFWQDQRTSYLKEVFLTLYRAKRWSQGKTARYFTKSRVDIFKGISLRDGKRYPFYQMEVIAHIFADLYNSDPTRYVDQRKLEYPFNLDDQIINGSRFFDMIRHYMALYETVKDENTYPTSGFASDIFHLINNYNGMSRTGDQYVKSMFFT
;
A
#
# COMPACT_ATOMS: atom_id res chain seq x y z
N ASN A 1 -3.38 22.01 2.54
CA ASN A 1 -3.75 20.62 2.32
C ASN A 1 -4.99 20.30 3.16
N ARG A 2 -6.09 19.85 2.54
CA ARG A 2 -7.39 19.59 3.18
C ARG A 2 -7.28 18.59 4.34
N TYR A 3 -6.40 17.65 4.22
CA TYR A 3 -6.19 16.58 5.19
C TYR A 3 -5.35 17.01 6.39
N SER A 4 -4.33 17.81 6.16
CA SER A 4 -3.59 18.42 7.28
C SER A 4 -4.52 19.29 8.12
N LEU A 5 -5.47 19.99 7.48
CA LEU A 5 -6.48 20.76 8.17
C LEU A 5 -7.43 19.87 8.97
N HIS A 6 -7.90 18.77 8.38
CA HIS A 6 -8.75 17.80 9.08
C HIS A 6 -8.05 17.26 10.33
N ASN A 7 -6.82 16.79 10.20
CA ASN A 7 -6.06 16.26 11.34
C ASN A 7 -5.82 17.31 12.44
N VAL A 8 -5.60 18.57 12.06
CA VAL A 8 -5.47 19.66 13.03
C VAL A 8 -6.78 19.89 13.76
N VAL A 9 -7.91 19.90 13.05
CA VAL A 9 -9.25 20.08 13.64
C VAL A 9 -9.59 18.94 14.59
N GLU A 10 -9.35 17.68 14.18
CA GLU A 10 -9.56 16.49 15.04
C GLU A 10 -8.70 16.56 16.31
N ASN A 11 -7.43 16.96 16.18
CA ASN A 11 -6.57 17.12 17.35
C ASN A 11 -7.06 18.24 18.29
N ILE A 12 -7.60 19.34 17.76
CA ILE A 12 -8.20 20.40 18.56
C ILE A 12 -9.39 19.84 19.34
N HIS A 13 -10.30 19.08 18.70
CA HIS A 13 -11.42 18.46 19.38
C HIS A 13 -10.99 17.49 20.49
N VAL A 14 -9.91 16.72 20.27
CA VAL A 14 -9.36 15.84 21.33
C VAL A 14 -8.83 16.63 22.50
N ILE A 15 -8.19 17.79 22.27
CA ILE A 15 -7.69 18.68 23.33
C ILE A 15 -8.86 19.32 24.07
N GLU A 16 -9.85 19.86 23.35
CA GLU A 16 -11.07 20.44 23.94
C GLU A 16 -11.83 19.43 24.81
N ALA A 17 -11.96 18.17 24.36
CA ALA A 17 -12.60 17.11 25.14
C ALA A 17 -11.85 16.78 26.45
N ARG A 18 -10.58 17.19 26.57
CA ARG A 18 -9.74 17.00 27.75
C ARG A 18 -9.42 18.29 28.48
N GLU A 19 -10.18 19.36 28.22
CA GLU A 19 -9.96 20.67 28.86
C GLU A 19 -9.92 20.58 30.39
N ASN A 20 -10.76 19.75 30.99
CA ASN A 20 -10.79 19.53 32.44
C ASN A 20 -9.54 18.84 33.01
N ASP A 21 -8.75 18.16 32.17
CA ASP A 21 -7.50 17.50 32.56
C ASP A 21 -6.30 18.46 32.45
N LEU A 22 -6.48 19.64 31.84
CA LEU A 22 -5.46 20.65 31.59
C LEU A 22 -5.56 21.78 32.64
N ASP A 23 -5.19 21.48 33.89
CA ASP A 23 -5.09 22.47 34.92
C ASP A 23 -3.88 23.39 34.72
N GLU A 24 -3.81 24.48 35.50
CA GLU A 24 -2.71 25.45 35.41
C GLU A 24 -1.35 24.80 35.69
N ALA A 25 -1.30 23.76 36.54
CA ALA A 25 -0.07 23.05 36.86
C ALA A 25 0.45 22.23 35.68
N VAL A 26 -0.44 21.59 34.92
CA VAL A 26 -0.10 20.88 33.67
C VAL A 26 0.38 21.84 32.60
N LEU A 27 -0.29 22.97 32.41
CA LEU A 27 0.14 24.01 31.45
C LEU A 27 1.51 24.58 31.85
N ASP A 28 1.75 24.89 33.11
CA ASP A 28 3.05 25.34 33.60
C ASP A 28 4.15 24.31 33.39
N PHE A 29 3.84 23.04 33.61
CA PHE A 29 4.76 21.93 33.31
C PHE A 29 5.14 21.87 31.83
N ILE A 30 4.14 21.93 30.93
CA ILE A 30 4.37 21.89 29.48
C ILE A 30 5.23 23.07 29.04
N VAL A 31 4.89 24.28 29.48
CA VAL A 31 5.58 25.52 29.03
C VAL A 31 6.99 25.65 29.65
N LYS A 32 7.19 25.24 30.92
CA LYS A 32 8.42 25.51 31.62
C LYS A 32 9.37 24.31 31.73
N LYS A 33 8.87 23.08 31.57
CA LYS A 33 9.63 21.84 31.78
C LYS A 33 9.75 20.95 30.55
N CYS A 34 8.89 21.13 29.50
CA CYS A 34 9.01 20.38 28.27
C CYS A 34 9.95 21.10 27.31
N GLU A 35 10.88 20.36 26.75
CA GLU A 35 11.77 20.82 25.69
C GLU A 35 11.39 20.12 24.37
N PHE A 36 11.33 20.86 23.29
CA PHE A 36 11.03 20.35 21.96
C PHE A 36 12.24 20.57 21.05
N VAL A 37 12.62 19.54 20.33
CA VAL A 37 13.61 19.64 19.27
C VAL A 37 12.86 19.81 17.95
N VAL A 38 13.01 20.97 17.32
CA VAL A 38 12.46 21.26 16.00
C VAL A 38 13.56 21.10 14.97
N ILE A 39 13.38 20.15 14.04
CA ILE A 39 14.30 19.88 12.95
C ILE A 39 13.59 20.25 11.66
N GLN A 40 14.10 21.23 10.96
CA GLN A 40 13.61 21.63 9.66
C GLN A 40 14.53 21.05 8.58
N LEU A 41 13.97 20.23 7.69
CA LEU A 41 14.66 19.61 6.57
C LEU A 41 14.08 20.18 5.28
N ASN A 42 14.96 20.61 4.39
CA ASN A 42 14.54 21.23 3.11
C ASN A 42 14.48 20.21 1.97
N ASP A 43 15.15 19.06 2.13
CA ASP A 43 15.16 17.97 1.17
C ASP A 43 14.31 16.80 1.67
N ILE A 44 13.42 16.32 0.80
CA ILE A 44 12.51 15.21 1.11
C ILE A 44 13.29 13.91 1.38
N SER A 45 14.39 13.69 0.67
CA SER A 45 15.22 12.49 0.86
C SER A 45 15.91 12.50 2.22
N GLU A 46 16.43 13.65 2.65
CA GLU A 46 17.01 13.84 3.98
C GLU A 46 15.94 13.68 5.07
N ALA A 47 14.73 14.18 4.84
CA ALA A 47 13.62 14.02 5.76
C ALA A 47 13.26 12.55 5.97
N PHE A 48 13.26 11.73 4.91
CA PHE A 48 13.03 10.30 5.01
C PHE A 48 14.16 9.56 5.70
N GLN A 49 15.44 9.89 5.41
CA GLN A 49 16.58 9.30 6.08
C GLN A 49 16.56 9.59 7.59
N PHE A 50 16.24 10.83 7.94
CA PHE A 50 16.09 11.22 9.33
C PHE A 50 14.95 10.47 10.01
N PHE A 51 13.78 10.39 9.37
CA PHE A 51 12.62 9.65 9.85
C PHE A 51 12.95 8.16 10.07
N ASP A 52 13.59 7.51 9.10
CA ASP A 52 14.01 6.11 9.22
C ASP A 52 15.00 5.90 10.37
N SER A 53 15.95 6.83 10.55
CA SER A 53 16.93 6.74 11.62
C SER A 53 16.33 6.94 13.02
N GLN A 54 15.33 7.80 13.15
CA GLN A 54 14.61 8.02 14.40
C GLN A 54 13.70 6.83 14.75
N ASN A 55 13.00 6.27 13.74
CA ASN A 55 12.15 5.11 13.94
C ASN A 55 12.93 3.83 14.27
N ALA A 56 14.21 3.75 13.90
CA ALA A 56 15.09 2.65 14.33
C ALA A 56 15.35 2.64 15.84
N ARG A 57 15.08 3.74 16.55
CA ARG A 57 15.24 3.88 18.02
C ARG A 57 13.94 3.72 18.79
N GLY A 58 12.78 3.70 18.10
CA GLY A 58 11.45 3.60 18.70
C GLY A 58 10.79 2.26 18.47
N LYS A 59 9.45 2.28 18.27
CA LYS A 59 8.70 1.08 17.87
C LYS A 59 9.16 0.64 16.47
N ASP A 60 9.53 -0.62 16.37
CA ASP A 60 9.95 -1.20 15.10
C ASP A 60 8.89 -1.02 14.01
N LEU A 61 9.28 -0.39 12.89
CA LEU A 61 8.43 -0.26 11.71
C LEU A 61 8.16 -1.65 11.12
N GLU A 62 6.95 -1.83 10.64
CA GLU A 62 6.58 -3.03 9.91
C GLU A 62 7.13 -2.98 8.46
N PRO A 63 7.30 -4.12 7.80
CA PRO A 63 7.79 -4.13 6.41
C PRO A 63 6.99 -3.26 5.45
N HIS A 64 5.66 -3.19 5.63
CA HIS A 64 4.78 -2.36 4.80
C HIS A 64 4.95 -0.86 5.07
N ASP A 65 5.34 -0.45 6.29
CA ASP A 65 5.64 0.96 6.58
C ASP A 65 6.92 1.41 5.85
N LEU A 66 7.94 0.54 5.81
CA LEU A 66 9.16 0.79 5.04
C LEU A 66 8.88 0.93 3.54
N LEU A 67 8.00 0.09 2.99
CA LEU A 67 7.57 0.18 1.59
C LEU A 67 6.81 1.47 1.33
N LYS A 68 5.89 1.85 2.23
CA LYS A 68 5.17 3.11 2.12
C LYS A 68 6.14 4.29 2.04
N ALA A 69 7.07 4.39 2.99
CA ALA A 69 8.06 5.46 3.02
C ALA A 69 8.92 5.48 1.76
N TYR A 70 9.36 4.30 1.30
CA TYR A 70 10.15 4.17 0.07
C TYR A 70 9.40 4.69 -1.16
N HIS A 71 8.17 4.24 -1.39
CA HIS A 71 7.39 4.64 -2.56
C HIS A 71 6.91 6.09 -2.50
N LEU A 72 6.62 6.63 -1.31
CA LEU A 72 6.33 8.06 -1.15
C LEU A 72 7.48 8.94 -1.65
N ARG A 73 8.72 8.55 -1.36
CA ARG A 73 9.90 9.25 -1.84
C ARG A 73 10.04 9.21 -3.36
N GLU A 74 9.58 8.14 -3.99
CA GLU A 74 9.67 7.95 -5.44
C GLU A 74 8.59 8.74 -6.22
N ILE A 75 7.57 9.29 -5.58
CA ILE A 75 6.60 10.17 -6.22
C ILE A 75 7.29 11.46 -6.62
N ILE A 76 7.22 11.79 -7.91
CA ILE A 76 7.85 13.00 -8.47
C ILE A 76 6.93 14.21 -8.23
N GLU A 77 5.68 14.06 -8.57
CA GLU A 77 4.63 15.07 -8.41
C GLU A 77 3.40 14.42 -7.80
N MET A 78 2.98 14.93 -6.64
CA MET A 78 1.87 14.34 -5.90
C MET A 78 0.53 14.86 -6.45
N THR A 79 -0.30 13.94 -6.91
CA THR A 79 -1.65 14.22 -7.38
C THR A 79 -2.69 14.06 -6.27
N ASP A 80 -3.93 14.51 -6.53
CA ASP A 80 -5.05 14.25 -5.60
C ASP A 80 -5.35 12.73 -5.49
N ALA A 81 -5.18 11.97 -6.57
CA ALA A 81 -5.34 10.53 -6.56
C ALA A 81 -4.29 9.85 -5.66
N ASP A 82 -3.04 10.27 -5.72
CA ASP A 82 -1.98 9.78 -4.83
C ASP A 82 -2.32 10.05 -3.37
N SER A 83 -2.80 11.25 -3.08
CA SER A 83 -3.23 11.62 -1.74
C SER A 83 -4.35 10.69 -1.25
N GLN A 84 -5.36 10.39 -2.08
CA GLN A 84 -6.44 9.46 -1.74
C GLN A 84 -5.93 8.04 -1.48
N ASN A 85 -5.02 7.52 -2.31
CA ASN A 85 -4.44 6.19 -2.13
C ASN A 85 -3.62 6.09 -0.84
N ILE A 86 -2.85 7.13 -0.52
CA ILE A 86 -2.06 7.19 0.71
C ILE A 86 -2.97 7.23 1.94
N TYR A 87 -4.08 7.98 1.87
CA TYR A 87 -5.08 7.99 2.95
C TYR A 87 -5.75 6.65 3.11
N PHE A 88 -6.20 6.06 2.03
CA PHE A 88 -6.79 4.72 2.05
C PHE A 88 -5.86 3.72 2.74
N TRP A 89 -4.54 3.78 2.46
CA TRP A 89 -3.56 2.96 3.16
C TRP A 89 -3.47 3.29 4.65
N GLN A 90 -3.44 4.58 5.01
CA GLN A 90 -3.29 5.02 6.41
C GLN A 90 -4.46 4.61 7.30
N ASP A 91 -5.65 4.54 6.73
CA ASP A 91 -6.87 4.14 7.42
C ASP A 91 -6.92 2.63 7.70
N GLN A 92 -6.04 1.85 7.07
CA GLN A 92 -6.03 0.41 7.24
C GLN A 92 -5.36 -0.02 8.56
N ARG A 93 -5.93 -1.04 9.19
CA ARG A 93 -5.33 -1.65 10.39
C ARG A 93 -4.00 -2.32 10.03
N THR A 94 -3.01 -2.18 10.90
CA THR A 94 -1.68 -2.81 10.73
C THR A 94 -1.77 -4.33 10.54
N SER A 95 -2.67 -5.01 11.26
CA SER A 95 -2.89 -6.46 11.10
C SER A 95 -3.38 -6.83 9.71
N TYR A 96 -4.28 -6.04 9.16
CA TYR A 96 -4.80 -6.23 7.80
C TYR A 96 -3.71 -6.03 6.75
N LEU A 97 -2.94 -4.94 6.84
CA LEU A 97 -1.82 -4.71 5.93
C LEU A 97 -0.78 -5.85 5.99
N LYS A 98 -0.49 -6.37 7.19
CA LYS A 98 0.39 -7.55 7.34
C LYS A 98 -0.12 -8.76 6.57
N GLU A 99 -1.41 -9.05 6.65
CA GLU A 99 -2.02 -10.18 5.94
C GLU A 99 -1.98 -9.99 4.42
N VAL A 100 -2.36 -8.81 3.93
CA VAL A 100 -2.33 -8.47 2.51
C VAL A 100 -0.91 -8.61 1.96
N PHE A 101 0.08 -7.95 2.58
CA PHE A 101 1.47 -8.02 2.11
C PHE A 101 2.07 -9.42 2.22
N LEU A 102 1.71 -10.18 3.25
CA LEU A 102 2.15 -11.58 3.35
C LEU A 102 1.57 -12.42 2.22
N THR A 103 0.31 -12.20 1.86
CA THR A 103 -0.37 -12.91 0.76
C THR A 103 0.26 -12.55 -0.58
N LEU A 104 0.45 -11.27 -0.87
CA LEU A 104 1.12 -10.81 -2.08
C LEU A 104 2.56 -11.33 -2.19
N TYR A 105 3.31 -11.29 -1.09
CA TYR A 105 4.65 -11.83 -1.02
C TYR A 105 4.68 -13.33 -1.34
N ARG A 106 3.75 -14.09 -0.79
CA ARG A 106 3.62 -15.52 -1.06
C ARG A 106 3.27 -15.78 -2.51
N ALA A 107 2.24 -15.12 -3.04
CA ALA A 107 1.83 -15.25 -4.43
C ALA A 107 3.01 -14.98 -5.38
N LYS A 108 3.69 -13.83 -5.23
CA LYS A 108 4.86 -13.47 -6.05
C LYS A 108 6.04 -14.43 -5.94
N ARG A 109 6.25 -15.03 -4.77
CA ARG A 109 7.35 -16.02 -4.57
C ARG A 109 6.99 -17.38 -5.11
N TRP A 110 5.76 -17.81 -4.91
CA TRP A 110 5.29 -19.12 -5.33
C TRP A 110 5.10 -19.21 -6.83
N SER A 111 4.68 -18.13 -7.51
CA SER A 111 4.67 -18.07 -8.97
C SER A 111 6.07 -18.28 -9.58
N GLN A 112 7.11 -17.89 -8.85
CA GLN A 112 8.52 -18.10 -9.21
C GLN A 112 9.06 -19.47 -8.74
N GLY A 113 8.23 -20.37 -8.18
CA GLY A 113 8.67 -21.64 -7.61
C GLY A 113 9.55 -21.51 -6.35
N LYS A 114 9.52 -20.37 -5.67
CA LYS A 114 10.35 -20.07 -4.50
C LYS A 114 9.56 -20.18 -3.20
N THR A 115 10.20 -20.64 -2.12
CA THR A 115 9.57 -20.72 -0.79
C THR A 115 9.27 -19.34 -0.22
N ALA A 116 8.13 -19.22 0.47
CA ALA A 116 7.69 -17.97 1.11
C ALA A 116 7.00 -18.25 2.45
N ARG A 117 7.71 -18.06 3.57
CA ARG A 117 7.16 -18.31 4.90
C ARG A 117 6.69 -17.02 5.57
N TYR A 118 7.55 -16.03 5.66
CA TYR A 118 7.28 -14.77 6.34
C TYR A 118 7.71 -13.60 5.47
N PHE A 119 6.92 -12.52 5.49
CA PHE A 119 7.31 -11.24 4.92
C PHE A 119 7.98 -10.41 6.01
N THR A 120 9.25 -10.08 5.82
CA THR A 120 10.11 -9.40 6.81
C THR A 120 10.76 -8.16 6.19
N LYS A 121 11.34 -7.32 7.03
CA LYS A 121 12.07 -6.12 6.59
C LYS A 121 13.18 -6.43 5.58
N SER A 122 13.86 -7.57 5.71
CA SER A 122 14.89 -8.01 4.76
C SER A 122 14.35 -8.51 3.41
N ARG A 123 13.05 -8.56 3.25
CA ARG A 123 12.37 -9.04 2.04
C ARG A 123 11.58 -7.97 1.29
N VAL A 124 11.63 -6.72 1.75
CA VAL A 124 10.89 -5.61 1.14
C VAL A 124 11.29 -5.33 -0.30
N ASP A 125 12.52 -5.66 -0.68
CA ASP A 125 13.04 -5.40 -2.03
C ASP A 125 12.25 -6.10 -3.14
N ILE A 126 11.51 -7.17 -2.82
CA ILE A 126 10.64 -7.84 -3.79
C ILE A 126 9.50 -6.93 -4.32
N PHE A 127 9.15 -5.89 -3.55
CA PHE A 127 8.16 -4.89 -3.91
C PHE A 127 8.76 -3.55 -4.32
N LYS A 128 10.09 -3.46 -4.48
CA LYS A 128 10.78 -2.34 -5.07
C LYS A 128 11.12 -2.66 -6.51
N GLY A 129 10.87 -1.74 -7.39
CA GLY A 129 11.03 -1.93 -8.81
C GLY A 129 11.74 -0.76 -9.48
N ILE A 130 11.19 -0.31 -10.61
CA ILE A 130 11.77 0.75 -11.42
C ILE A 130 11.46 2.11 -10.82
N SER A 131 12.50 2.93 -10.65
CA SER A 131 12.33 4.35 -10.32
C SER A 131 12.13 5.16 -11.60
N LEU A 132 11.07 5.95 -11.66
CA LEU A 132 10.83 6.88 -12.76
C LEU A 132 11.86 8.03 -12.78
N ARG A 133 12.56 8.27 -11.67
CA ARG A 133 13.65 9.25 -11.57
C ARG A 133 14.92 8.77 -12.26
N ASP A 134 15.15 7.45 -12.27
CA ASP A 134 16.37 6.80 -12.75
C ASP A 134 16.18 6.13 -14.13
N GLY A 135 15.25 6.64 -14.94
CA GLY A 135 14.84 6.07 -16.22
C GLY A 135 15.96 5.69 -17.21
N LYS A 136 17.16 6.24 -17.01
CA LYS A 136 18.34 5.89 -17.83
C LYS A 136 18.95 4.52 -17.52
N ARG A 137 18.65 3.94 -16.36
CA ARG A 137 19.20 2.64 -15.94
C ARG A 137 18.38 1.44 -16.38
N TYR A 138 17.10 1.67 -16.76
CA TYR A 138 16.22 0.60 -17.19
C TYR A 138 16.09 0.62 -18.72
N PRO A 139 16.58 -0.40 -19.45
CA PRO A 139 16.65 -0.36 -20.91
C PRO A 139 15.27 -0.35 -21.59
N PHE A 140 14.23 -0.85 -20.92
CA PHE A 140 12.85 -0.88 -21.43
C PHE A 140 11.94 0.21 -20.84
N TYR A 141 12.53 1.16 -20.12
CA TYR A 141 11.76 2.23 -19.45
C TYR A 141 10.77 2.95 -20.38
N GLN A 142 11.22 3.29 -21.60
CA GLN A 142 10.36 3.98 -22.56
C GLN A 142 9.18 3.12 -23.01
N MET A 143 9.38 1.82 -23.17
CA MET A 143 8.30 0.89 -23.52
C MET A 143 7.28 0.75 -22.39
N GLU A 144 7.74 0.68 -21.16
CA GLU A 144 6.86 0.66 -19.99
C GLU A 144 6.03 1.93 -19.86
N VAL A 145 6.64 3.10 -20.05
CA VAL A 145 5.94 4.38 -20.06
C VAL A 145 4.90 4.44 -21.17
N ILE A 146 5.25 3.99 -22.38
CA ILE A 146 4.32 3.94 -23.53
C ILE A 146 3.15 2.99 -23.25
N ALA A 147 3.41 1.81 -22.67
CA ALA A 147 2.37 0.86 -22.31
C ALA A 147 1.39 1.44 -21.28
N HIS A 148 1.90 2.17 -20.27
CA HIS A 148 1.05 2.87 -19.30
C HIS A 148 0.19 3.96 -19.95
N ILE A 149 0.81 4.83 -20.75
CA ILE A 149 0.09 5.88 -21.45
C ILE A 149 -1.00 5.27 -22.36
N PHE A 150 -0.69 4.18 -23.06
CA PHE A 150 -1.65 3.48 -23.88
C PHE A 150 -2.81 2.92 -23.06
N ALA A 151 -2.55 2.28 -21.94
CA ALA A 151 -3.59 1.75 -21.06
C ALA A 151 -4.49 2.86 -20.50
N ASP A 152 -3.90 3.99 -20.07
CA ASP A 152 -4.65 5.14 -19.57
C ASP A 152 -5.54 5.77 -20.66
N LEU A 153 -5.01 5.95 -21.86
CA LEU A 153 -5.77 6.46 -23.01
C LEU A 153 -6.88 5.50 -23.42
N TYR A 154 -6.56 4.22 -23.49
CA TYR A 154 -7.53 3.17 -23.83
C TYR A 154 -8.68 3.11 -22.82
N ASN A 155 -8.39 3.19 -21.53
CA ASN A 155 -9.38 3.18 -20.47
C ASN A 155 -10.22 4.46 -20.41
N SER A 156 -9.67 5.58 -20.89
CA SER A 156 -10.33 6.90 -20.87
C SER A 156 -11.18 7.16 -22.10
N ASP A 157 -11.09 6.34 -23.14
CA ASP A 157 -11.82 6.56 -24.40
C ASP A 157 -13.32 6.27 -24.25
N PRO A 158 -14.21 7.30 -24.30
CA PRO A 158 -15.64 7.13 -24.14
C PRO A 158 -16.31 6.49 -25.37
N THR A 159 -15.60 6.35 -26.49
CA THR A 159 -16.17 5.87 -27.77
C THR A 159 -16.07 4.35 -27.93
N ARG A 160 -15.51 3.64 -26.97
CA ARG A 160 -15.40 2.17 -27.02
C ARG A 160 -16.73 1.49 -26.71
N TYR A 161 -17.47 1.19 -27.79
CA TYR A 161 -18.74 0.48 -27.65
C TYR A 161 -18.62 -1.05 -27.63
N VAL A 162 -17.53 -1.60 -28.14
CA VAL A 162 -17.40 -3.05 -28.42
C VAL A 162 -16.73 -3.80 -27.27
N ASP A 163 -15.77 -3.20 -26.60
CA ASP A 163 -15.10 -3.80 -25.45
C ASP A 163 -15.01 -2.81 -24.28
N GLN A 164 -15.85 -3.03 -23.29
CA GLN A 164 -15.88 -2.21 -22.08
C GLN A 164 -14.87 -2.66 -21.01
N ARG A 165 -14.08 -3.71 -21.26
CA ARG A 165 -13.05 -4.15 -20.32
C ARG A 165 -11.97 -3.08 -20.23
N LYS A 166 -11.64 -2.72 -19.03
CA LYS A 166 -10.47 -1.89 -18.75
C LYS A 166 -9.21 -2.72 -18.91
N LEU A 167 -8.20 -2.14 -19.49
CA LEU A 167 -6.85 -2.67 -19.41
C LEU A 167 -6.33 -2.36 -18.00
N GLU A 168 -6.30 -3.36 -17.15
CA GLU A 168 -5.77 -3.24 -15.79
C GLU A 168 -4.25 -3.43 -15.83
N TYR A 169 -3.57 -2.52 -16.48
CA TYR A 169 -2.14 -2.47 -16.50
C TYR A 169 -1.65 -1.49 -15.42
N PRO A 170 -0.65 -1.81 -14.65
CA PRO A 170 0.28 -2.97 -14.62
C PRO A 170 0.13 -3.79 -13.32
N PHE A 171 -0.98 -4.41 -13.09
CA PHE A 171 -1.25 -5.00 -11.78
C PHE A 171 -0.98 -6.52 -11.71
N ASN A 172 -0.16 -7.04 -12.63
CA ASN A 172 0.31 -8.41 -12.52
C ASN A 172 1.46 -8.50 -11.50
N LEU A 173 1.38 -9.43 -10.57
CA LEU A 173 2.42 -9.62 -9.54
C LEU A 173 3.77 -10.04 -10.11
N ASP A 174 3.79 -10.65 -11.28
CA ASP A 174 5.03 -11.08 -11.97
C ASP A 174 5.69 -9.95 -12.74
N ASP A 175 4.95 -8.89 -13.05
CA ASP A 175 5.47 -7.74 -13.76
C ASP A 175 6.41 -6.90 -12.88
N GLN A 176 7.17 -6.06 -13.56
CA GLN A 176 8.06 -5.11 -12.92
C GLN A 176 7.25 -4.05 -12.18
N ILE A 177 7.49 -3.89 -10.90
CA ILE A 177 6.84 -2.85 -10.10
C ILE A 177 7.40 -1.49 -10.51
N ILE A 178 6.52 -0.51 -10.68
CA ILE A 178 6.88 0.89 -10.88
C ILE A 178 6.76 1.60 -9.53
N ASN A 179 7.87 2.19 -9.09
CA ASN A 179 7.92 2.87 -7.80
C ASN A 179 7.11 4.16 -7.82
N GLY A 180 6.63 4.56 -6.66
CA GLY A 180 5.85 5.77 -6.49
C GLY A 180 4.34 5.54 -6.61
N SER A 181 3.63 6.41 -7.31
CA SER A 181 2.16 6.42 -7.43
C SER A 181 1.59 5.07 -7.87
N ARG A 182 2.19 4.45 -8.87
CA ARG A 182 1.73 3.16 -9.43
C ARG A 182 1.79 2.01 -8.43
N PHE A 183 2.73 2.05 -7.50
CA PHE A 183 2.76 1.05 -6.43
C PHE A 183 1.53 1.18 -5.51
N PHE A 184 1.11 2.39 -5.17
CA PHE A 184 -0.09 2.59 -4.36
C PHE A 184 -1.37 2.16 -5.09
N ASP A 185 -1.46 2.43 -6.40
CA ASP A 185 -2.56 1.94 -7.24
C ASP A 185 -2.61 0.41 -7.26
N MET A 186 -1.45 -0.24 -7.46
CA MET A 186 -1.31 -1.70 -7.42
C MET A 186 -1.76 -2.28 -6.07
N ILE A 187 -1.30 -1.72 -4.96
CA ILE A 187 -1.67 -2.21 -3.64
C ILE A 187 -3.16 -2.03 -3.40
N ARG A 188 -3.75 -0.90 -3.77
CA ARG A 188 -5.19 -0.68 -3.66
C ARG A 188 -5.99 -1.71 -4.47
N HIS A 189 -5.55 -2.02 -5.67
CA HIS A 189 -6.16 -3.06 -6.51
C HIS A 189 -6.12 -4.42 -5.82
N TYR A 190 -4.95 -4.86 -5.35
CA TYR A 190 -4.81 -6.15 -4.67
C TYR A 190 -5.51 -6.20 -3.30
N MET A 191 -5.65 -5.08 -2.60
CA MET A 191 -6.47 -5.02 -1.40
C MET A 191 -7.94 -5.29 -1.71
N ALA A 192 -8.47 -4.72 -2.80
CA ALA A 192 -9.84 -4.98 -3.25
C ALA A 192 -10.04 -6.45 -3.63
N LEU A 193 -9.09 -7.05 -4.36
CA LEU A 193 -9.13 -8.48 -4.67
C LEU A 193 -9.04 -9.35 -3.41
N TYR A 194 -8.18 -8.97 -2.46
CA TYR A 194 -8.05 -9.68 -1.18
C TYR A 194 -9.36 -9.72 -0.42
N GLU A 195 -10.07 -8.59 -0.32
CA GLU A 195 -11.39 -8.53 0.32
C GLU A 195 -12.40 -9.43 -0.40
N THR A 196 -12.42 -9.40 -1.74
CA THR A 196 -13.32 -10.24 -2.53
C THR A 196 -13.07 -11.74 -2.27
N VAL A 197 -11.81 -12.15 -2.14
CA VAL A 197 -11.46 -13.56 -1.90
C VAL A 197 -11.69 -13.96 -0.43
N LYS A 198 -11.59 -13.01 0.50
CA LYS A 198 -11.73 -13.26 1.94
C LYS A 198 -13.17 -13.28 2.40
N ASP A 199 -14.02 -12.42 1.86
CA ASP A 199 -15.40 -12.27 2.29
C ASP A 199 -16.36 -13.09 1.41
N GLU A 200 -16.85 -14.19 1.98
CA GLU A 200 -17.82 -15.08 1.31
C GLU A 200 -19.11 -14.38 0.90
N ASN A 201 -19.49 -13.30 1.58
CA ASN A 201 -20.70 -12.54 1.25
C ASN A 201 -20.56 -11.75 -0.06
N THR A 202 -19.34 -11.51 -0.52
CA THR A 202 -19.05 -10.83 -1.79
C THR A 202 -19.02 -11.78 -2.98
N TYR A 203 -19.11 -13.09 -2.76
CA TYR A 203 -19.02 -14.09 -3.82
C TYR A 203 -20.25 -14.03 -4.74
N PRO A 204 -20.04 -14.26 -6.04
CA PRO A 204 -21.17 -14.43 -6.97
C PRO A 204 -22.10 -15.54 -6.48
N THR A 205 -23.40 -15.28 -6.49
CA THR A 205 -24.41 -16.22 -6.00
C THR A 205 -24.76 -17.33 -6.99
N SER A 206 -24.26 -17.24 -8.22
CA SER A 206 -24.55 -18.24 -9.26
C SER A 206 -23.47 -18.26 -10.35
N GLY A 207 -23.41 -19.39 -11.07
CA GLY A 207 -22.51 -19.58 -12.20
C GLY A 207 -21.12 -20.10 -11.82
N PHE A 208 -20.26 -20.26 -12.83
CA PHE A 208 -18.93 -20.86 -12.69
C PHE A 208 -18.03 -20.15 -11.67
N ALA A 209 -18.13 -18.82 -11.57
CA ALA A 209 -17.39 -18.06 -10.57
C ALA A 209 -17.82 -18.41 -9.14
N SER A 210 -19.13 -18.58 -8.88
CA SER A 210 -19.63 -19.04 -7.58
C SER A 210 -19.03 -20.40 -7.20
N ASP A 211 -19.03 -21.35 -8.12
CA ASP A 211 -18.49 -22.69 -7.87
C ASP A 211 -17.01 -22.65 -7.53
N ILE A 212 -16.22 -21.82 -8.22
CA ILE A 212 -14.80 -21.63 -7.94
C ILE A 212 -14.60 -21.04 -6.53
N PHE A 213 -15.30 -19.96 -6.18
CA PHE A 213 -15.16 -19.35 -4.88
C PHE A 213 -15.56 -20.27 -3.73
N HIS A 214 -16.64 -21.04 -3.91
CA HIS A 214 -17.03 -22.08 -2.94
C HIS A 214 -15.97 -23.17 -2.81
N LEU A 215 -15.36 -23.60 -3.91
CA LEU A 215 -14.31 -24.60 -3.91
C LEU A 215 -13.05 -24.12 -3.17
N ILE A 216 -12.67 -22.85 -3.37
CA ILE A 216 -11.55 -22.21 -2.67
C ILE A 216 -11.77 -22.18 -1.16
N ASN A 217 -12.98 -21.81 -0.73
CA ASN A 217 -13.30 -21.70 0.69
C ASN A 217 -13.48 -23.04 1.38
N ASN A 218 -14.03 -24.02 0.67
CA ASN A 218 -14.24 -25.36 1.17
C ASN A 218 -13.04 -26.30 0.95
N TYR A 219 -11.93 -25.77 0.39
CA TYR A 219 -10.72 -26.54 0.22
C TYR A 219 -10.06 -26.79 1.57
N ASN A 220 -10.38 -27.93 2.16
CA ASN A 220 -9.76 -28.45 3.36
C ASN A 220 -8.50 -29.23 2.97
N GLY A 221 -7.47 -28.52 2.53
CA GLY A 221 -6.16 -29.14 2.32
C GLY A 221 -5.62 -29.72 3.63
N MET A 222 -4.85 -30.80 3.57
CA MET A 222 -4.26 -31.46 4.74
C MET A 222 -3.28 -30.58 5.53
N SER A 223 -3.05 -29.34 5.10
CA SER A 223 -2.24 -28.38 5.82
C SER A 223 -2.73 -26.95 5.60
N ARG A 224 -2.68 -26.13 6.66
CA ARG A 224 -2.91 -24.67 6.57
C ARG A 224 -2.11 -23.99 5.45
N THR A 225 -0.98 -24.56 5.07
CA THR A 225 -0.12 -24.06 3.99
C THR A 225 -0.76 -24.31 2.62
N GLY A 226 -1.46 -25.43 2.43
CA GLY A 226 -2.17 -25.75 1.19
C GLY A 226 -3.32 -24.77 0.91
N ASP A 227 -4.14 -24.49 1.93
CA ASP A 227 -5.25 -23.54 1.81
C ASP A 227 -4.75 -22.13 1.43
N GLN A 228 -3.67 -21.70 2.06
CA GLN A 228 -3.07 -20.41 1.77
C GLN A 228 -2.44 -20.36 0.37
N TYR A 229 -1.90 -21.48 -0.10
CA TYR A 229 -1.35 -21.59 -1.45
C TYR A 229 -2.45 -21.44 -2.50
N VAL A 230 -3.53 -22.22 -2.37
CA VAL A 230 -4.67 -22.16 -3.29
C VAL A 230 -5.26 -20.74 -3.30
N LYS A 231 -5.56 -20.14 -2.14
CA LYS A 231 -6.06 -18.78 -2.04
C LYS A 231 -5.12 -17.75 -2.68
N SER A 232 -3.80 -17.92 -2.53
CA SER A 232 -2.81 -17.01 -3.11
C SER A 232 -2.69 -17.14 -4.63
N MET A 233 -2.98 -18.29 -5.21
CA MET A 233 -2.99 -18.49 -6.68
C MET A 233 -4.09 -17.73 -7.38
N PHE A 234 -5.14 -17.31 -6.67
CA PHE A 234 -6.21 -16.48 -7.24
C PHE A 234 -5.86 -14.99 -7.31
N PHE A 235 -4.73 -14.58 -6.76
CA PHE A 235 -4.23 -13.21 -6.88
C PHE A 235 -3.34 -13.00 -8.11
N THR A 236 -2.95 -14.05 -8.77
CA THR A 236 -2.15 -14.02 -10.01
C THR A 236 -3.02 -14.24 -11.23
#